data_5a27bc22adf707e023e753dd12b3c647
#
_entry.id   5a27bc22adf707e023e753dd12b3c647
#
_cell.length_a   1.000
_cell.length_b   1.000
_cell.length_c   1.000
_cell.angle_alpha   90.00
_cell.angle_beta   90.00
_cell.angle_gamma   90.00
#
_symmetry.space_group_name_H-M   'P 1'
#
loop_
_entity.id
_entity.type
_entity.pdbx_description
1 polymer ?
#
loop_
_entity_poly.entity_id
_entity_poly.type
_entity_poly.pdbx_seq_one_letter_code
_entity_poly.pdbx_strand_id
1 'polypeptide(L)'
;MRGEEYLKKRENELRIYFSVCGIGLGHAGRCIPIARELEKKGAEILFSTYRDAVKYVEHAGFPLVKAPPVGFVVKPDGTVDFRQTVANPGPILASFTLTKQIEFEIKYIRAFKPDVVVSDSRVSPILAAKILEVPDICILNQFQIIIPRRSRLLRLAKLVDTGALAVIGKLWTSGAAHLMIPDFPPPYVLSAGNLRIPKSYQKRVKIIGPILPVHPDDLPSKEELKDKLGISKDSPFIFVPISGPVKERAYITGLLRKILLEMPSDYQIVMSLGYPNYNGEPIKKGNITIYGWVPNRFEYLKACDLVISKAGHGTLTQSMSYGKPMILIPTPSHTEQLSNAYRLKEMGVAEVLEQHCVSRETLLGTIRKMLEDDTYRKRMEEIHREISNLNGLKTAVDTIIKVAEAN
;
A
#
# COMPACT_ATOMS: atom_id res chain seq x y z
N MET A 1 29.30 4.31 3.05
CA MET A 1 30.21 3.54 3.95
C MET A 1 29.50 2.50 4.84
N ARG A 2 28.20 2.55 5.11
CA ARG A 2 27.51 1.48 5.89
C ARG A 2 27.06 0.26 5.05
N GLY A 3 27.16 0.28 3.74
CA GLY A 3 26.68 -0.81 2.87
C GLY A 3 27.69 -1.93 2.59
N GLU A 4 28.96 -1.73 2.86
CA GLU A 4 30.01 -2.74 2.54
C GLU A 4 30.33 -3.67 3.71
N GLU A 5 29.97 -3.31 4.94
CA GLU A 5 30.20 -4.10 6.14
C GLU A 5 29.24 -5.31 6.27
N TYR A 6 28.09 -5.25 5.57
CA TYR A 6 27.04 -6.29 5.62
C TYR A 6 27.27 -7.48 4.68
N LEU A 7 28.40 -7.58 4.04
CA LEU A 7 28.66 -8.61 3.01
C LEU A 7 29.36 -9.88 3.52
N LYS A 8 29.62 -10.00 4.82
CA LYS A 8 30.23 -11.23 5.38
C LYS A 8 29.13 -12.15 5.92
N LYS A 9 28.94 -13.31 5.29
CA LYS A 9 28.02 -14.36 5.74
C LYS A 9 28.44 -14.88 7.12
N ARG A 10 27.56 -14.81 8.13
CA ARG A 10 27.64 -15.61 9.35
C ARG A 10 27.05 -16.99 9.03
N GLU A 11 27.71 -18.04 9.45
CA GLU A 11 27.22 -19.41 9.26
C GLU A 11 25.87 -19.55 10.03
N ASN A 12 24.82 -20.01 9.35
CA ASN A 12 23.47 -20.30 9.83
C ASN A 12 22.45 -19.14 9.95
N GLU A 13 22.66 -17.94 9.41
CA GLU A 13 21.62 -16.91 9.38
C GLU A 13 20.96 -16.86 7.99
N LEU A 14 19.60 -16.92 7.96
CA LEU A 14 18.83 -16.70 6.72
C LEU A 14 19.04 -15.28 6.20
N ARG A 15 19.34 -15.15 4.91
CA ARG A 15 19.55 -13.86 4.24
C ARG A 15 18.43 -13.58 3.25
N ILE A 16 17.73 -12.48 3.44
CA ILE A 16 16.54 -12.16 2.67
C ILE A 16 16.70 -10.79 2.01
N TYR A 17 16.58 -10.77 0.69
CA TYR A 17 16.70 -9.57 -0.11
C TYR A 17 15.31 -9.05 -0.50
N PHE A 18 14.90 -7.93 0.09
CA PHE A 18 13.64 -7.26 -0.25
C PHE A 18 13.83 -6.22 -1.34
N SER A 19 13.21 -6.42 -2.49
CA SER A 19 13.21 -5.43 -3.57
C SER A 19 11.82 -4.85 -3.76
N VAL A 20 11.63 -3.59 -3.33
CA VAL A 20 10.34 -2.98 -3.10
C VAL A 20 10.10 -1.79 -4.04
N CYS A 21 8.90 -1.67 -4.60
CA CYS A 21 8.50 -0.53 -5.40
C CYS A 21 8.50 0.75 -4.56
N GLY A 22 9.22 1.76 -5.03
CA GLY A 22 9.43 3.03 -4.31
C GLY A 22 8.43 4.13 -4.63
N ILE A 23 7.33 3.82 -5.31
CA ILE A 23 6.28 4.78 -5.65
C ILE A 23 5.27 4.83 -4.50
N GLY A 24 5.27 5.90 -3.74
CA GLY A 24 4.51 6.04 -2.50
C GLY A 24 5.04 5.16 -1.37
N LEU A 25 4.27 5.04 -0.29
CA LEU A 25 4.68 4.34 0.93
C LEU A 25 4.03 2.96 1.10
N GLY A 26 3.04 2.61 0.29
CA GLY A 26 2.22 1.41 0.49
C GLY A 26 2.99 0.10 0.38
N HIS A 27 3.90 -0.01 -0.59
CA HIS A 27 4.73 -1.19 -0.82
C HIS A 27 5.72 -1.42 0.34
N ALA A 28 6.48 -0.38 0.71
CA ALA A 28 7.38 -0.46 1.86
C ALA A 28 6.59 -0.68 3.17
N GLY A 29 5.42 -0.05 3.30
CA GLY A 29 4.55 -0.19 4.47
C GLY A 29 4.04 -1.60 4.73
N ARG A 30 3.98 -2.47 3.72
CA ARG A 30 3.65 -3.89 3.90
C ARG A 30 4.88 -4.80 3.98
N CYS A 31 6.00 -4.42 3.36
CA CYS A 31 7.24 -5.22 3.43
C CYS A 31 8.01 -5.02 4.74
N ILE A 32 8.02 -3.82 5.32
CA ILE A 32 8.70 -3.52 6.59
C ILE A 32 8.21 -4.42 7.74
N PRO A 33 6.90 -4.60 7.98
CA PRO A 33 6.42 -5.53 9.01
C PRO A 33 6.88 -6.97 8.80
N ILE A 34 6.87 -7.45 7.55
CA ILE A 34 7.36 -8.80 7.22
C ILE A 34 8.85 -8.91 7.54
N ALA A 35 9.64 -7.93 7.09
CA ALA A 35 11.09 -7.89 7.35
C ALA A 35 11.39 -7.84 8.85
N ARG A 36 10.60 -7.10 9.62
CA ARG A 36 10.76 -6.99 11.07
C ARG A 36 10.49 -8.31 11.79
N GLU A 37 9.47 -9.07 11.38
CA GLU A 37 9.21 -10.39 11.94
C GLU A 37 10.28 -11.42 11.56
N LEU A 38 10.82 -11.33 10.34
CA LEU A 38 11.94 -12.17 9.90
C LEU A 38 13.24 -11.83 10.66
N GLU A 39 13.53 -10.54 10.87
CA GLU A 39 14.66 -10.07 11.68
C GLU A 39 14.57 -10.58 13.12
N LYS A 40 13.38 -10.54 13.77
CA LYS A 40 13.16 -11.13 15.09
C LYS A 40 13.45 -12.64 15.15
N LYS A 41 13.33 -13.32 14.02
CA LYS A 41 13.67 -14.74 13.86
C LYS A 41 15.14 -15.01 13.49
N GLY A 42 15.98 -13.96 13.48
CA GLY A 42 17.39 -14.04 13.20
C GLY A 42 17.78 -13.91 11.72
N ALA A 43 16.86 -13.48 10.86
CA ALA A 43 17.21 -13.27 9.46
C ALA A 43 17.97 -11.95 9.23
N GLU A 44 19.00 -11.99 8.37
CA GLU A 44 19.66 -10.79 7.86
C GLU A 44 18.89 -10.22 6.68
N ILE A 45 18.57 -8.93 6.74
CA ILE A 45 17.69 -8.26 5.78
C ILE A 45 18.45 -7.17 5.01
N LEU A 46 18.30 -7.15 3.68
CA LEU A 46 18.76 -6.05 2.84
C LEU A 46 17.60 -5.58 1.94
N PHE A 47 17.32 -4.28 1.97
CA PHE A 47 16.34 -3.67 1.08
C PHE A 47 16.99 -3.09 -0.19
N SER A 48 16.26 -3.19 -1.32
CA SER A 48 16.47 -2.44 -2.55
C SER A 48 15.23 -1.64 -2.86
N THR A 49 15.33 -0.32 -2.94
CA THR A 49 14.20 0.54 -3.26
C THR A 49 14.64 1.89 -3.83
N TYR A 50 13.68 2.77 -4.16
CA TYR A 50 13.93 4.09 -4.73
C TYR A 50 12.87 5.11 -4.29
N ARG A 51 13.08 6.41 -4.58
CA ARG A 51 12.13 7.52 -4.34
C ARG A 51 11.59 7.58 -2.91
N ASP A 52 10.25 7.58 -2.76
CA ASP A 52 9.53 7.81 -1.49
C ASP A 52 9.84 6.75 -0.43
N ALA A 53 10.01 5.51 -0.84
CA ALA A 53 10.25 4.40 0.07
C ALA A 53 11.66 4.41 0.69
N VAL A 54 12.65 5.09 0.08
CA VAL A 54 14.03 5.17 0.61
C VAL A 54 14.02 5.69 2.04
N LYS A 55 13.47 6.89 2.26
CA LYS A 55 13.41 7.50 3.59
C LYS A 55 12.59 6.70 4.59
N TYR A 56 11.57 5.98 4.11
CA TYR A 56 10.70 5.19 4.96
C TYR A 56 11.40 3.91 5.45
N VAL A 57 12.20 3.25 4.59
CA VAL A 57 13.03 2.10 4.97
C VAL A 57 14.19 2.53 5.87
N GLU A 58 14.86 3.66 5.56
CA GLU A 58 15.91 4.26 6.42
C GLU A 58 15.37 4.58 7.83
N HIS A 59 14.17 5.17 7.91
CA HIS A 59 13.50 5.46 9.20
C HIS A 59 13.15 4.19 9.97
N ALA A 60 12.82 3.11 9.27
CA ALA A 60 12.59 1.81 9.89
C ALA A 60 13.88 1.12 10.36
N GLY A 61 15.06 1.66 10.07
CA GLY A 61 16.36 1.18 10.53
C GLY A 61 16.93 0.01 9.72
N PHE A 62 16.36 -0.34 8.56
CA PHE A 62 16.88 -1.41 7.72
C PHE A 62 18.00 -0.94 6.80
N PRO A 63 19.03 -1.80 6.58
CA PRO A 63 20.01 -1.60 5.53
C PRO A 63 19.33 -1.54 4.16
N LEU A 64 19.75 -0.61 3.30
CA LEU A 64 19.18 -0.51 1.96
C LEU A 64 20.19 -0.06 0.91
N VAL A 65 19.91 -0.47 -0.33
CA VAL A 65 20.58 0.02 -1.55
C VAL A 65 19.58 0.77 -2.42
N LYS A 66 20.03 1.89 -3.00
CA LYS A 66 19.16 2.82 -3.76
C LYS A 66 19.16 2.44 -5.23
N ALA A 67 18.11 1.75 -5.67
CA ALA A 67 17.94 1.31 -7.05
C ALA A 67 17.65 2.48 -8.01
N PRO A 68 17.95 2.34 -9.32
CA PRO A 68 17.57 3.31 -10.33
C PRO A 68 16.06 3.56 -10.31
N PRO A 69 15.60 4.82 -10.25
CA PRO A 69 14.19 5.13 -10.05
C PRO A 69 13.36 4.96 -11.32
N VAL A 70 12.14 4.47 -11.16
CA VAL A 70 11.04 4.56 -12.12
C VAL A 70 9.89 5.34 -11.50
N GLY A 71 8.92 5.80 -12.29
CA GLY A 71 7.76 6.47 -11.73
C GLY A 71 6.82 7.06 -12.79
N PHE A 72 5.70 7.58 -12.31
CA PHE A 72 4.70 8.24 -13.12
C PHE A 72 4.93 9.75 -13.18
N VAL A 73 4.49 10.37 -14.27
CA VAL A 73 4.35 11.82 -14.36
C VAL A 73 3.03 12.21 -13.69
N VAL A 74 3.10 13.19 -12.79
CA VAL A 74 1.93 13.66 -12.00
C VAL A 74 1.71 15.14 -12.31
N LYS A 75 0.47 15.51 -12.61
CA LYS A 75 0.03 16.88 -12.84
C LYS A 75 -0.02 17.68 -11.52
N PRO A 76 -0.10 19.04 -11.57
CA PRO A 76 -0.21 19.87 -10.38
C PRO A 76 -1.39 19.57 -9.46
N ASP A 77 -2.51 19.05 -10.02
CA ASP A 77 -3.71 18.63 -9.30
C ASP A 77 -3.61 17.22 -8.68
N GLY A 78 -2.44 16.60 -8.73
CA GLY A 78 -2.20 15.26 -8.20
C GLY A 78 -2.62 14.11 -9.16
N THR A 79 -3.22 14.42 -10.31
CA THR A 79 -3.66 13.43 -11.30
C THR A 79 -2.46 12.77 -12.00
N VAL A 80 -2.49 11.43 -12.16
CA VAL A 80 -1.47 10.71 -12.93
C VAL A 80 -1.61 11.01 -14.43
N ASP A 81 -0.57 11.52 -15.05
CA ASP A 81 -0.52 11.72 -16.51
C ASP A 81 0.04 10.51 -17.22
N PHE A 82 -0.85 9.56 -17.56
CA PHE A 82 -0.45 8.34 -18.25
C PHE A 82 0.11 8.59 -19.66
N ARG A 83 -0.33 9.66 -20.36
CA ARG A 83 0.19 9.97 -21.71
C ARG A 83 1.64 10.41 -21.63
N GLN A 84 1.95 11.34 -20.74
CA GLN A 84 3.33 11.76 -20.52
C GLN A 84 4.19 10.65 -19.89
N THR A 85 3.63 9.82 -19.01
CA THR A 85 4.34 8.67 -18.43
C THR A 85 4.76 7.66 -19.51
N VAL A 86 3.92 7.38 -20.48
CA VAL A 86 4.23 6.44 -21.58
C VAL A 86 5.12 7.10 -22.64
N ALA A 87 4.94 8.41 -22.90
CA ALA A 87 5.71 9.15 -23.88
C ALA A 87 7.13 9.50 -23.37
N ASN A 88 7.32 9.60 -22.07
CA ASN A 88 8.58 10.03 -21.45
C ASN A 88 8.96 9.10 -20.28
N PRO A 89 9.91 8.18 -20.48
CA PRO A 89 10.98 8.25 -21.49
C PRO A 89 10.68 7.54 -22.82
N GLY A 90 9.48 6.97 -23.02
CA GLY A 90 9.15 6.15 -24.19
C GLY A 90 9.64 4.68 -24.06
N PRO A 91 9.16 3.78 -24.94
CA PRO A 91 9.40 2.33 -24.79
C PRO A 91 10.89 1.94 -24.83
N ILE A 92 11.68 2.62 -25.64
CA ILE A 92 13.12 2.34 -25.78
C ILE A 92 13.87 2.69 -24.51
N LEU A 93 13.67 3.90 -23.95
CA LEU A 93 14.30 4.33 -22.70
C LEU A 93 13.73 3.59 -21.47
N ALA A 94 12.48 3.12 -21.52
CA ALA A 94 11.91 2.25 -20.49
C ALA A 94 12.62 0.89 -20.44
N SER A 95 12.98 0.31 -21.61
CA SER A 95 13.78 -0.92 -21.66
C SER A 95 15.19 -0.71 -21.14
N PHE A 96 15.85 0.41 -21.44
CA PHE A 96 17.14 0.78 -20.86
C PHE A 96 17.07 0.93 -19.33
N THR A 97 16.01 1.55 -18.82
CA THR A 97 15.82 1.68 -17.36
C THR A 97 15.64 0.31 -16.70
N LEU A 98 14.86 -0.56 -17.32
CA LEU A 98 14.69 -1.95 -16.84
C LEU A 98 16.00 -2.72 -16.84
N THR A 99 16.79 -2.63 -17.92
CA THR A 99 18.11 -3.27 -18.02
C THR A 99 19.04 -2.77 -16.91
N LYS A 100 19.13 -1.46 -16.69
CA LYS A 100 19.91 -0.88 -15.59
C LYS A 100 19.42 -1.34 -14.21
N GLN A 101 18.12 -1.50 -14.03
CA GLN A 101 17.59 -2.05 -12.78
C GLN A 101 17.96 -3.53 -12.61
N ILE A 102 17.89 -4.36 -13.67
CA ILE A 102 18.28 -5.78 -13.62
C ILE A 102 19.77 -5.90 -13.29
N GLU A 103 20.62 -5.13 -13.95
CA GLU A 103 22.07 -5.11 -13.69
C GLU A 103 22.38 -4.70 -12.24
N PHE A 104 21.67 -3.67 -11.73
CA PHE A 104 21.76 -3.24 -10.34
C PHE A 104 21.38 -4.38 -9.37
N GLU A 105 20.22 -5.03 -9.59
CA GLU A 105 19.76 -6.12 -8.73
C GLU A 105 20.73 -7.33 -8.79
N ILE A 106 21.24 -7.71 -9.98
CA ILE A 106 22.25 -8.78 -10.12
C ILE A 106 23.47 -8.46 -9.27
N LYS A 107 24.00 -7.22 -9.32
CA LYS A 107 25.16 -6.80 -8.54
C LYS A 107 24.94 -7.02 -7.04
N TYR A 108 23.80 -6.55 -6.51
CA TYR A 108 23.57 -6.59 -5.06
C TYR A 108 23.09 -7.95 -4.56
N ILE A 109 22.29 -8.70 -5.34
CA ILE A 109 21.93 -10.09 -5.01
C ILE A 109 23.18 -10.96 -4.99
N ARG A 110 24.08 -10.83 -5.97
CA ARG A 110 25.34 -11.58 -6.03
C ARG A 110 26.26 -11.25 -4.85
N ALA A 111 26.32 -9.98 -4.44
CA ALA A 111 27.15 -9.53 -3.32
C ALA A 111 26.57 -9.94 -1.96
N PHE A 112 25.25 -9.82 -1.79
CA PHE A 112 24.55 -10.15 -0.55
C PHE A 112 24.35 -11.66 -0.37
N LYS A 113 24.25 -12.45 -1.47
CA LYS A 113 24.02 -13.90 -1.47
C LYS A 113 22.80 -14.30 -0.63
N PRO A 114 21.60 -13.78 -0.96
CA PRO A 114 20.38 -14.12 -0.22
C PRO A 114 19.95 -15.55 -0.49
N ASP A 115 19.27 -16.15 0.50
CA ASP A 115 18.62 -17.46 0.35
C ASP A 115 17.27 -17.32 -0.38
N VAL A 116 16.66 -16.13 -0.34
CA VAL A 116 15.45 -15.81 -1.10
C VAL A 116 15.38 -14.32 -1.45
N VAL A 117 14.83 -14.02 -2.63
CA VAL A 117 14.51 -12.66 -3.07
C VAL A 117 13.00 -12.43 -2.93
N VAL A 118 12.60 -11.40 -2.19
CA VAL A 118 11.20 -10.97 -2.06
C VAL A 118 10.99 -9.71 -2.88
N SER A 119 10.26 -9.81 -3.96
CA SER A 119 9.91 -8.67 -4.81
C SER A 119 8.52 -8.16 -4.48
N ASP A 120 8.38 -6.87 -4.24
CA ASP A 120 7.08 -6.23 -4.16
C ASP A 120 6.86 -5.30 -5.36
N SER A 121 6.00 -5.76 -6.30
CA SER A 121 5.59 -5.00 -7.49
C SER A 121 6.76 -4.51 -8.37
N ARG A 122 7.88 -5.26 -8.41
CA ARG A 122 9.05 -5.00 -9.27
C ARG A 122 9.39 -6.22 -10.10
N VAL A 123 9.69 -6.02 -11.39
CA VAL A 123 10.08 -7.09 -12.33
C VAL A 123 11.58 -7.36 -12.28
N SER A 124 12.40 -6.31 -12.13
CA SER A 124 13.85 -6.40 -12.19
C SER A 124 14.48 -7.42 -11.22
N PRO A 125 14.06 -7.49 -9.92
CA PRO A 125 14.63 -8.47 -8.99
C PRO A 125 14.23 -9.92 -9.32
N ILE A 126 13.01 -10.13 -9.84
CA ILE A 126 12.55 -11.46 -10.28
C ILE A 126 13.43 -11.98 -11.42
N LEU A 127 13.70 -11.13 -12.42
CA LEU A 127 14.58 -11.48 -13.54
C LEU A 127 16.03 -11.68 -13.09
N ALA A 128 16.51 -10.84 -12.17
CA ALA A 128 17.85 -10.99 -11.60
C ALA A 128 17.99 -12.27 -10.77
N ALA A 129 17.02 -12.59 -9.93
CA ALA A 129 16.98 -13.81 -9.13
C ALA A 129 16.98 -15.05 -10.03
N LYS A 130 16.19 -15.04 -11.11
CA LYS A 130 16.18 -16.13 -12.10
C LYS A 130 17.53 -16.32 -12.80
N ILE A 131 18.21 -15.22 -13.18
CA ILE A 131 19.55 -15.29 -13.80
C ILE A 131 20.58 -15.88 -12.83
N LEU A 132 20.42 -15.61 -11.54
CA LEU A 132 21.33 -16.05 -10.48
C LEU A 132 20.90 -17.36 -9.82
N GLU A 133 19.81 -17.97 -10.28
CA GLU A 133 19.24 -19.21 -9.73
C GLU A 133 18.90 -19.11 -8.23
N VAL A 134 18.53 -17.89 -7.76
CA VAL A 134 18.08 -17.65 -6.39
C VAL A 134 16.55 -17.76 -6.36
N PRO A 135 15.97 -18.47 -5.37
CA PRO A 135 14.51 -18.51 -5.19
C PRO A 135 13.90 -17.12 -5.05
N ASP A 136 12.73 -16.94 -5.63
CA ASP A 136 12.04 -15.66 -5.54
C ASP A 136 10.54 -15.76 -5.20
N ILE A 137 10.06 -14.77 -4.49
CA ILE A 137 8.66 -14.57 -4.11
C ILE A 137 8.22 -13.20 -4.61
N CYS A 138 7.04 -13.14 -5.23
CA CYS A 138 6.45 -11.89 -5.66
C CYS A 138 5.22 -11.54 -4.80
N ILE A 139 5.23 -10.36 -4.19
CA ILE A 139 4.06 -9.75 -3.55
C ILE A 139 3.43 -8.80 -4.55
N LEU A 140 2.13 -8.98 -4.82
CA LEU A 140 1.43 -8.22 -5.86
C LEU A 140 -0.04 -8.05 -5.49
N ASN A 141 -0.59 -6.84 -5.66
CA ASN A 141 -2.02 -6.58 -5.47
C ASN A 141 -2.78 -6.32 -6.78
N GLN A 142 -2.09 -6.32 -7.90
CA GLN A 142 -2.71 -6.14 -9.23
C GLN A 142 -1.89 -6.81 -10.32
N PHE A 143 -2.55 -7.50 -11.24
CA PHE A 143 -1.95 -8.05 -12.46
C PHE A 143 -2.18 -7.13 -13.66
N GLN A 144 -3.25 -6.35 -13.64
CA GLN A 144 -3.63 -5.50 -14.77
C GLN A 144 -3.46 -4.03 -14.42
N ILE A 145 -2.61 -3.33 -15.19
CA ILE A 145 -2.57 -1.88 -15.20
C ILE A 145 -3.57 -1.40 -16.25
N ILE A 146 -4.72 -0.90 -15.80
CA ILE A 146 -5.74 -0.35 -16.71
C ILE A 146 -5.38 1.11 -16.99
N ILE A 147 -5.14 1.43 -18.27
CA ILE A 147 -4.87 2.80 -18.69
C ILE A 147 -6.20 3.42 -19.12
N PRO A 148 -6.70 4.48 -18.44
CA PRO A 148 -7.93 5.17 -18.84
C PRO A 148 -7.78 5.78 -20.22
N ARG A 149 -8.67 5.42 -21.15
CA ARG A 149 -8.66 5.96 -22.51
C ARG A 149 -10.02 6.55 -22.86
N ARG A 150 -10.01 7.78 -23.36
CA ARG A 150 -11.21 8.50 -23.86
C ARG A 150 -11.52 8.25 -25.34
N SER A 151 -10.88 7.31 -26.04
CA SER A 151 -10.93 7.20 -27.50
C SER A 151 -11.82 6.07 -28.00
N ARG A 152 -12.42 6.29 -29.20
CA ARG A 152 -13.30 5.35 -29.93
C ARG A 152 -12.62 4.05 -30.40
N LEU A 153 -11.31 3.90 -30.23
CA LEU A 153 -10.53 2.72 -30.60
C LEU A 153 -10.46 1.65 -29.48
N LEU A 154 -11.57 1.43 -28.78
CA LEU A 154 -11.68 0.50 -27.64
C LEU A 154 -11.25 -0.95 -27.98
N ARG A 155 -11.41 -1.43 -29.19
CA ARG A 155 -11.02 -2.80 -29.59
C ARG A 155 -9.50 -2.97 -29.68
N LEU A 156 -8.82 -2.01 -30.35
CA LEU A 156 -7.34 -2.01 -30.43
C LEU A 156 -6.70 -1.79 -29.05
N ALA A 157 -7.31 -0.94 -28.24
CA ALA A 157 -6.89 -0.70 -26.86
C ALA A 157 -6.98 -1.96 -26.01
N LYS A 158 -8.07 -2.74 -26.12
CA LYS A 158 -8.20 -4.05 -25.43
C LYS A 158 -7.15 -5.05 -25.87
N LEU A 159 -6.80 -5.07 -27.15
CA LEU A 159 -5.74 -5.97 -27.66
C LEU A 159 -4.36 -5.62 -27.09
N VAL A 160 -4.03 -4.32 -27.04
CA VAL A 160 -2.78 -3.82 -26.44
C VAL A 160 -2.75 -4.09 -24.93
N ASP A 161 -3.84 -3.86 -24.22
CA ASP A 161 -3.94 -4.12 -22.79
C ASP A 161 -3.84 -5.62 -22.47
N THR A 162 -4.42 -6.49 -23.33
CA THR A 162 -4.30 -7.96 -23.21
C THR A 162 -2.89 -8.43 -23.53
N GLY A 163 -2.24 -7.86 -24.55
CA GLY A 163 -0.85 -8.15 -24.89
C GLY A 163 0.12 -7.70 -23.78
N ALA A 164 -0.07 -6.49 -23.27
CA ALA A 164 0.71 -5.96 -22.14
C ALA A 164 0.51 -6.82 -20.88
N LEU A 165 -0.72 -7.24 -20.59
CA LEU A 165 -1.02 -8.13 -19.47
C LEU A 165 -0.33 -9.49 -19.64
N ALA A 166 -0.35 -10.07 -20.84
CA ALA A 166 0.30 -11.34 -21.11
C ALA A 166 1.83 -11.25 -20.93
N VAL A 167 2.46 -10.17 -21.43
CA VAL A 167 3.91 -9.94 -21.30
C VAL A 167 4.28 -9.64 -19.85
N ILE A 168 3.60 -8.70 -19.20
CA ILE A 168 3.87 -8.31 -17.82
C ILE A 168 3.57 -9.47 -16.88
N GLY A 169 2.43 -10.14 -17.04
CA GLY A 169 2.09 -11.33 -16.26
C GLY A 169 3.13 -12.44 -16.43
N LYS A 170 3.61 -12.66 -17.64
CA LYS A 170 4.65 -13.66 -17.94
C LYS A 170 6.01 -13.27 -17.35
N LEU A 171 6.35 -11.98 -17.31
CA LEU A 171 7.58 -11.49 -16.67
C LEU A 171 7.53 -11.67 -15.14
N TRP A 172 6.41 -11.31 -14.49
CA TRP A 172 6.24 -11.50 -13.04
C TRP A 172 6.13 -12.95 -12.61
N THR A 173 5.69 -13.83 -13.49
CA THR A 173 5.48 -15.25 -13.18
C THR A 173 6.55 -16.17 -13.74
N SER A 174 7.45 -15.65 -14.57
CA SER A 174 8.49 -16.49 -15.22
C SER A 174 9.52 -17.06 -14.25
N GLY A 175 9.69 -16.43 -13.09
CA GLY A 175 10.60 -16.81 -12.02
C GLY A 175 9.90 -17.22 -10.74
N ALA A 176 8.92 -16.42 -10.31
CA ALA A 176 8.36 -16.51 -8.97
C ALA A 176 7.79 -17.89 -8.65
N ALA A 177 8.40 -18.56 -7.69
CA ALA A 177 7.91 -19.83 -7.15
C ALA A 177 6.53 -19.62 -6.49
N HIS A 178 6.33 -18.45 -5.88
CA HIS A 178 5.11 -18.07 -5.18
C HIS A 178 4.70 -16.62 -5.47
N LEU A 179 3.41 -16.43 -5.77
CA LEU A 179 2.77 -15.13 -5.89
C LEU A 179 1.87 -14.90 -4.69
N MET A 180 2.21 -13.97 -3.83
CA MET A 180 1.43 -13.62 -2.65
C MET A 180 0.58 -12.37 -2.90
N ILE A 181 -0.73 -12.50 -2.69
CA ILE A 181 -1.68 -11.41 -2.81
C ILE A 181 -2.10 -11.01 -1.40
N PRO A 182 -1.70 -9.83 -0.90
CA PRO A 182 -2.05 -9.35 0.44
C PRO A 182 -3.45 -8.71 0.46
N ASP A 183 -4.46 -9.49 0.10
CA ASP A 183 -5.86 -9.09 -0.01
C ASP A 183 -6.77 -10.09 0.70
N PHE A 184 -8.04 -9.76 0.86
CA PHE A 184 -9.04 -10.66 1.42
C PHE A 184 -9.43 -11.74 0.42
N PRO A 185 -9.86 -12.94 0.90
CA PRO A 185 -10.43 -13.94 0.02
C PRO A 185 -11.81 -13.51 -0.52
N PRO A 186 -12.29 -14.13 -1.60
CA PRO A 186 -13.66 -13.92 -2.05
C PRO A 186 -14.67 -14.22 -0.92
N PRO A 187 -15.75 -13.44 -0.80
CA PRO A 187 -16.22 -12.39 -1.70
C PRO A 187 -15.61 -10.99 -1.45
N TYR A 188 -14.67 -10.84 -0.51
CA TYR A 188 -14.19 -9.54 -0.01
C TYR A 188 -12.93 -9.02 -0.68
N VAL A 189 -12.52 -9.60 -1.81
CA VAL A 189 -11.35 -9.12 -2.58
C VAL A 189 -11.53 -7.65 -2.95
N LEU A 190 -10.61 -6.79 -2.48
CA LEU A 190 -10.61 -5.36 -2.80
C LEU A 190 -10.14 -5.09 -4.22
N SER A 191 -9.04 -5.71 -4.60
CA SER A 191 -8.40 -5.52 -5.90
C SER A 191 -9.06 -6.33 -7.02
N ALA A 192 -10.27 -6.87 -6.83
CA ALA A 192 -10.96 -7.77 -7.77
C ALA A 192 -10.99 -7.25 -9.21
N GLY A 193 -11.17 -5.93 -9.40
CA GLY A 193 -11.20 -5.30 -10.73
C GLY A 193 -9.85 -5.34 -11.47
N ASN A 194 -8.74 -5.31 -10.73
CA ASN A 194 -7.38 -5.24 -11.25
C ASN A 194 -6.59 -6.55 -11.08
N LEU A 195 -7.10 -7.47 -10.26
CA LEU A 195 -6.40 -8.70 -9.91
C LEU A 195 -6.50 -9.79 -10.97
N ARG A 196 -7.37 -9.74 -11.91
CA ARG A 196 -7.63 -10.71 -13.01
C ARG A 196 -6.53 -11.76 -13.21
N ILE A 197 -6.47 -12.73 -12.29
CA ILE A 197 -5.46 -13.79 -12.29
C ILE A 197 -5.69 -14.70 -13.52
N PRO A 198 -4.74 -14.79 -14.46
CA PRO A 198 -4.85 -15.73 -15.57
C PRO A 198 -4.94 -17.17 -15.09
N LYS A 199 -5.76 -18.02 -15.74
CA LYS A 199 -5.96 -19.42 -15.34
C LYS A 199 -4.66 -20.21 -15.18
N SER A 200 -3.65 -19.93 -16.02
CA SER A 200 -2.32 -20.56 -15.95
C SER A 200 -1.53 -20.27 -14.67
N TYR A 201 -1.89 -19.20 -13.93
CA TYR A 201 -1.18 -18.78 -12.72
C TYR A 201 -1.94 -19.08 -11.43
N GLN A 202 -3.21 -19.49 -11.50
CA GLN A 202 -4.05 -19.73 -10.32
C GLN A 202 -3.42 -20.68 -9.31
N LYS A 203 -2.68 -21.71 -9.76
CA LYS A 203 -1.99 -22.66 -8.87
C LYS A 203 -0.79 -22.08 -8.11
N ARG A 204 -0.23 -20.95 -8.58
CA ARG A 204 0.94 -20.28 -7.98
C ARG A 204 0.56 -19.07 -7.13
N VAL A 205 -0.70 -18.63 -7.22
CA VAL A 205 -1.20 -17.47 -6.50
C VAL A 205 -1.80 -17.91 -5.19
N LYS A 206 -1.38 -17.26 -4.10
CA LYS A 206 -1.95 -17.43 -2.77
C LYS A 206 -2.45 -16.08 -2.27
N ILE A 207 -3.75 -15.98 -2.00
CA ILE A 207 -4.30 -14.85 -1.25
C ILE A 207 -3.97 -15.11 0.21
N ILE A 208 -3.14 -14.23 0.80
CA ILE A 208 -2.56 -14.44 2.12
C ILE A 208 -3.30 -13.71 3.25
N GLY A 209 -4.25 -12.85 2.91
CA GLY A 209 -4.87 -11.92 3.86
C GLY A 209 -4.12 -10.59 3.96
N PRO A 210 -4.69 -9.62 4.69
CA PRO A 210 -4.07 -8.31 4.88
C PRO A 210 -2.80 -8.40 5.72
N ILE A 211 -1.79 -7.60 5.36
CA ILE A 211 -0.56 -7.48 6.15
C ILE A 211 -0.75 -6.35 7.16
N LEU A 212 -0.99 -6.74 8.41
CA LEU A 212 -1.19 -5.81 9.53
C LEU A 212 0.07 -5.75 10.38
N PRO A 213 0.71 -4.57 10.51
CA PRO A 213 1.83 -4.39 11.45
C PRO A 213 1.43 -4.55 12.91
N VAL A 214 0.17 -4.23 13.24
CA VAL A 214 -0.44 -4.39 14.56
C VAL A 214 -1.84 -4.98 14.34
N HIS A 215 -2.15 -6.07 15.02
CA HIS A 215 -3.48 -6.66 14.96
C HIS A 215 -4.45 -5.87 15.86
N PRO A 216 -5.74 -5.72 15.48
CA PRO A 216 -6.70 -5.03 16.35
C PRO A 216 -6.77 -5.60 17.76
N ASP A 217 -6.66 -6.92 17.93
CA ASP A 217 -6.75 -7.59 19.23
C ASP A 217 -5.52 -7.37 20.12
N ASP A 218 -4.39 -6.94 19.55
CA ASP A 218 -3.18 -6.59 20.29
C ASP A 218 -3.27 -5.19 20.96
N LEU A 219 -4.34 -4.45 20.66
CA LEU A 219 -4.55 -3.09 21.17
C LEU A 219 -5.66 -3.07 22.23
N PRO A 220 -5.59 -2.12 23.19
CA PRO A 220 -6.65 -1.86 24.15
C PRO A 220 -8.02 -1.62 23.48
N SER A 221 -9.08 -1.63 24.28
CA SER A 221 -10.43 -1.31 23.81
C SER A 221 -10.50 0.08 23.19
N LYS A 222 -11.54 0.32 22.39
CA LYS A 222 -11.78 1.62 21.75
C LYS A 222 -11.89 2.74 22.79
N GLU A 223 -12.58 2.48 23.88
CA GLU A 223 -12.83 3.40 24.98
C GLU A 223 -11.54 3.75 25.73
N GLU A 224 -10.70 2.75 26.05
CA GLU A 224 -9.40 2.96 26.67
C GLU A 224 -8.44 3.73 25.75
N LEU A 225 -8.51 3.48 24.44
CA LEU A 225 -7.70 4.22 23.47
C LEU A 225 -8.18 5.66 23.31
N LYS A 226 -9.49 5.93 23.35
CA LYS A 226 -10.00 7.31 23.35
C LYS A 226 -9.45 8.07 24.58
N ASP A 227 -9.49 7.48 25.76
CA ASP A 227 -8.93 8.08 26.98
C ASP A 227 -7.41 8.34 26.84
N LYS A 228 -6.65 7.34 26.42
CA LYS A 228 -5.20 7.45 26.21
C LYS A 228 -4.81 8.55 25.22
N LEU A 229 -5.60 8.71 24.14
CA LEU A 229 -5.35 9.66 23.07
C LEU A 229 -5.92 11.05 23.34
N GLY A 230 -6.64 11.24 24.45
CA GLY A 230 -7.31 12.51 24.81
C GLY A 230 -8.48 12.82 23.87
N ILE A 231 -9.19 11.78 23.39
CA ILE A 231 -10.35 11.88 22.51
C ILE A 231 -11.61 11.71 23.34
N SER A 232 -12.57 12.64 23.23
CA SER A 232 -13.85 12.55 23.95
C SER A 232 -14.64 11.31 23.55
N LYS A 233 -15.29 10.68 24.51
CA LYS A 233 -16.18 9.53 24.28
C LYS A 233 -17.54 9.97 23.72
N ASP A 234 -17.95 11.22 23.99
CA ASP A 234 -19.26 11.75 23.65
C ASP A 234 -19.36 12.29 22.22
N SER A 235 -18.21 12.40 21.54
CA SER A 235 -18.16 12.91 20.16
C SER A 235 -17.65 11.84 19.19
N PRO A 236 -18.22 11.75 17.97
CA PRO A 236 -17.66 10.91 16.93
C PRO A 236 -16.24 11.30 16.60
N PHE A 237 -15.38 10.29 16.49
CA PHE A 237 -13.96 10.46 16.14
C PHE A 237 -13.68 10.04 14.70
N ILE A 238 -13.13 10.97 13.93
CA ILE A 238 -12.79 10.78 12.51
C ILE A 238 -11.27 10.76 12.36
N PHE A 239 -10.75 9.69 11.79
CA PHE A 239 -9.33 9.55 11.47
C PHE A 239 -9.09 9.75 9.98
N VAL A 240 -8.09 10.59 9.63
CA VAL A 240 -7.78 10.98 8.24
C VAL A 240 -6.32 10.62 7.89
N PRO A 241 -6.01 9.32 7.70
CA PRO A 241 -4.67 8.83 7.39
C PRO A 241 -4.34 9.01 5.91
N ILE A 242 -3.79 10.16 5.52
CA ILE A 242 -3.37 10.38 4.13
C ILE A 242 -1.98 9.83 3.89
N SER A 243 -1.85 9.05 2.82
CA SER A 243 -0.59 8.47 2.34
C SER A 243 -0.52 8.49 0.81
N GLY A 244 0.58 7.97 0.25
CA GLY A 244 0.78 7.89 -1.20
C GLY A 244 1.96 8.74 -1.69
N PRO A 245 2.16 8.82 -3.01
CA PRO A 245 3.24 9.60 -3.62
C PRO A 245 3.18 11.07 -3.22
N VAL A 246 4.35 11.70 -3.02
CA VAL A 246 4.47 13.05 -2.45
C VAL A 246 3.59 14.08 -3.19
N LYS A 247 3.62 14.11 -4.53
CA LYS A 247 2.85 15.09 -5.32
C LYS A 247 1.34 14.90 -5.22
N GLU A 248 0.86 13.65 -5.29
CA GLU A 248 -0.56 13.33 -5.12
C GLU A 248 -1.05 13.67 -3.72
N ARG A 249 -0.23 13.37 -2.72
CA ARG A 249 -0.53 13.61 -1.31
C ARG A 249 -0.59 15.09 -0.98
N ALA A 250 0.34 15.90 -1.51
CA ALA A 250 0.39 17.34 -1.26
C ALA A 250 -0.92 18.04 -1.66
N TYR A 251 -1.50 17.69 -2.80
CA TYR A 251 -2.76 18.28 -3.24
C TYR A 251 -3.92 17.95 -2.30
N ILE A 252 -4.15 16.67 -2.03
CA ILE A 252 -5.31 16.25 -1.22
C ILE A 252 -5.18 16.68 0.25
N THR A 253 -3.96 16.70 0.80
CA THR A 253 -3.74 17.20 2.16
C THR A 253 -3.98 18.71 2.26
N GLY A 254 -3.59 19.47 1.25
CA GLY A 254 -3.87 20.90 1.17
C GLY A 254 -5.36 21.20 1.08
N LEU A 255 -6.12 20.44 0.30
CA LEU A 255 -7.56 20.56 0.16
C LEU A 255 -8.27 20.19 1.48
N LEU A 256 -8.01 19.00 2.01
CA LEU A 256 -8.66 18.53 3.23
C LEU A 256 -8.31 19.38 4.44
N ARG A 257 -7.07 19.85 4.58
CA ARG A 257 -6.69 20.72 5.68
C ARG A 257 -7.54 21.98 5.74
N LYS A 258 -7.78 22.64 4.60
CA LYS A 258 -8.64 23.85 4.54
C LYS A 258 -10.06 23.54 5.00
N ILE A 259 -10.65 22.47 4.48
CA ILE A 259 -12.02 22.08 4.75
C ILE A 259 -12.18 21.63 6.22
N LEU A 260 -11.27 20.78 6.71
CA LEU A 260 -11.37 20.23 8.05
C LEU A 260 -11.23 21.31 9.14
N LEU A 261 -10.38 22.32 8.93
CA LEU A 261 -10.23 23.44 9.88
C LEU A 261 -11.49 24.32 10.04
N GLU A 262 -12.50 24.12 9.20
CA GLU A 262 -13.79 24.80 9.21
C GLU A 262 -14.95 23.87 9.61
N MET A 263 -14.65 22.61 10.01
CA MET A 263 -15.67 21.65 10.45
C MET A 263 -16.27 22.03 11.81
N PRO A 264 -17.56 21.67 12.05
CA PRO A 264 -18.20 21.87 13.34
C PRO A 264 -17.43 21.19 14.48
N SER A 265 -17.60 21.72 15.70
CA SER A 265 -16.97 21.19 16.92
C SER A 265 -17.53 19.84 17.38
N ASP A 266 -18.62 19.39 16.80
CA ASP A 266 -19.30 18.13 17.15
C ASP A 266 -18.49 16.88 16.85
N TYR A 267 -17.50 16.99 15.95
CA TYR A 267 -16.63 15.89 15.57
C TYR A 267 -15.21 16.12 16.08
N GLN A 268 -14.56 15.08 16.58
CA GLN A 268 -13.12 15.11 16.80
C GLN A 268 -12.39 14.56 15.58
N ILE A 269 -11.34 15.24 15.12
CA ILE A 269 -10.67 14.89 13.88
C ILE A 269 -9.16 14.84 14.11
N VAL A 270 -8.55 13.72 13.74
CA VAL A 270 -7.09 13.59 13.67
C VAL A 270 -6.68 13.31 12.23
N MET A 271 -5.82 14.16 11.68
CA MET A 271 -5.32 14.05 10.32
C MET A 271 -3.81 13.79 10.31
N SER A 272 -3.36 12.85 9.48
CA SER A 272 -1.95 12.65 9.14
C SER A 272 -1.67 13.17 7.74
N LEU A 273 -0.67 14.04 7.60
CA LEU A 273 -0.19 14.51 6.30
C LEU A 273 0.67 13.48 5.57
N GLY A 274 1.07 12.40 6.25
CA GLY A 274 1.80 11.29 5.67
C GLY A 274 3.29 11.55 5.42
N TYR A 275 3.95 12.44 6.15
CA TYR A 275 5.38 12.75 6.04
C TYR A 275 6.18 12.04 7.15
N PRO A 276 6.81 10.85 6.91
CA PRO A 276 7.44 10.05 7.95
C PRO A 276 8.54 10.76 8.74
N ASN A 277 9.21 11.72 8.12
CA ASN A 277 10.33 12.46 8.72
C ASN A 277 9.95 13.88 9.16
N TYR A 278 8.67 14.12 9.42
CA TYR A 278 8.21 15.41 9.91
C TYR A 278 8.44 15.49 11.43
N ASN A 279 9.31 16.40 11.84
CA ASN A 279 9.68 16.61 13.25
C ASN A 279 8.97 17.82 13.88
N GLY A 280 8.02 18.45 13.17
CA GLY A 280 7.28 19.59 13.68
C GLY A 280 6.15 19.17 14.63
N GLU A 281 5.78 20.06 15.54
CA GLU A 281 4.65 19.88 16.41
C GLU A 281 3.33 19.76 15.65
N PRO A 282 2.35 18.99 16.16
CA PRO A 282 1.04 18.91 15.55
C PRO A 282 0.31 20.26 15.62
N ILE A 283 -0.39 20.60 14.56
CA ILE A 283 -1.26 21.78 14.52
C ILE A 283 -2.56 21.41 15.21
N LYS A 284 -2.89 22.10 16.31
CA LYS A 284 -4.17 21.95 17.03
C LYS A 284 -5.04 23.18 16.83
N LYS A 285 -6.29 22.97 16.45
CA LYS A 285 -7.31 24.02 16.35
C LYS A 285 -8.67 23.45 16.75
N GLY A 286 -9.12 23.82 17.95
CA GLY A 286 -10.36 23.27 18.52
C GLY A 286 -10.31 21.75 18.63
N ASN A 287 -11.24 21.09 18.00
CA ASN A 287 -11.42 19.63 17.96
C ASN A 287 -10.57 18.92 16.90
N ILE A 288 -9.67 19.64 16.22
CA ILE A 288 -8.87 19.10 15.11
C ILE A 288 -7.40 19.09 15.48
N THR A 289 -6.75 17.96 15.25
CA THR A 289 -5.28 17.81 15.37
C THR A 289 -4.70 17.31 14.06
N ILE A 290 -3.71 18.03 13.51
CA ILE A 290 -3.04 17.69 12.25
C ILE A 290 -1.58 17.39 12.53
N TYR A 291 -1.20 16.14 12.30
CA TYR A 291 0.18 15.66 12.40
C TYR A 291 0.87 15.66 11.04
N GLY A 292 2.14 15.92 10.98
CA GLY A 292 2.95 15.60 9.81
C GLY A 292 3.03 14.09 9.60
N TRP A 293 3.27 13.35 10.70
CA TRP A 293 3.18 11.89 10.80
C TRP A 293 2.52 11.51 12.11
N VAL A 294 1.43 10.79 12.07
CA VAL A 294 0.73 10.33 13.28
C VAL A 294 1.55 9.20 13.93
N PRO A 295 1.98 9.35 15.18
CA PRO A 295 2.55 8.24 15.94
C PRO A 295 1.45 7.21 16.23
N ASN A 296 1.82 5.93 16.35
CA ASN A 296 0.89 4.87 16.75
C ASN A 296 -0.45 4.87 15.97
N ARG A 297 -0.39 5.08 14.66
CA ARG A 297 -1.58 5.27 13.80
C ARG A 297 -2.65 4.19 13.95
N PHE A 298 -2.27 2.99 14.39
CA PHE A 298 -3.19 1.88 14.59
C PHE A 298 -4.07 2.06 15.83
N GLU A 299 -3.58 2.76 16.86
CA GLU A 299 -4.39 3.17 18.01
C GLU A 299 -5.49 4.15 17.57
N TYR A 300 -5.15 5.16 16.78
CA TYR A 300 -6.12 6.08 16.19
C TYR A 300 -7.12 5.35 15.28
N LEU A 301 -6.63 4.39 14.48
CA LEU A 301 -7.49 3.59 13.61
C LEU A 301 -8.46 2.73 14.42
N LYS A 302 -8.03 2.13 15.53
CA LYS A 302 -8.93 1.37 16.42
C LYS A 302 -9.92 2.28 17.15
N ALA A 303 -9.49 3.44 17.61
CA ALA A 303 -10.32 4.39 18.35
C ALA A 303 -11.38 5.10 17.49
N CYS A 304 -11.17 5.26 16.17
CA CYS A 304 -12.06 6.06 15.33
C CYS A 304 -13.40 5.37 15.04
N ASP A 305 -14.39 6.20 14.67
CA ASP A 305 -15.71 5.79 14.21
C ASP A 305 -15.78 5.74 12.70
N LEU A 306 -15.02 6.63 12.02
CA LEU A 306 -15.02 6.80 10.58
C LEU A 306 -13.61 7.12 10.08
N VAL A 307 -13.23 6.57 8.93
CA VAL A 307 -11.96 6.87 8.25
C VAL A 307 -12.23 7.70 6.99
N ILE A 308 -11.48 8.79 6.80
CA ILE A 308 -11.47 9.53 5.53
C ILE A 308 -10.10 9.35 4.88
N SER A 309 -10.05 8.79 3.69
CA SER A 309 -8.77 8.51 3.05
C SER A 309 -8.85 8.50 1.52
N LYS A 310 -7.68 8.42 0.89
CA LYS A 310 -7.56 7.98 -0.50
C LYS A 310 -7.88 6.48 -0.56
N ALA A 311 -8.15 5.97 -1.73
CA ALA A 311 -8.46 4.55 -1.89
C ALA A 311 -7.22 3.68 -2.16
N GLY A 312 -6.11 3.94 -1.47
CA GLY A 312 -4.90 3.12 -1.55
C GLY A 312 -5.07 1.77 -0.84
N HIS A 313 -4.73 0.68 -1.51
CA HIS A 313 -4.97 -0.70 -1.06
C HIS A 313 -4.57 -0.97 0.40
N GLY A 314 -3.36 -0.56 0.82
CA GLY A 314 -2.90 -0.81 2.20
C GLY A 314 -3.73 -0.12 3.28
N THR A 315 -4.21 1.12 3.04
CA THR A 315 -5.08 1.82 4.00
C THR A 315 -6.45 1.16 4.06
N LEU A 316 -6.98 0.73 2.91
CA LEU A 316 -8.30 0.09 2.84
C LEU A 316 -8.30 -1.27 3.54
N THR A 317 -7.30 -2.11 3.27
CA THR A 317 -7.18 -3.41 3.95
C THR A 317 -7.04 -3.25 5.46
N GLN A 318 -6.26 -2.26 5.93
CA GLN A 318 -6.13 -1.94 7.35
C GLN A 318 -7.47 -1.46 7.93
N SER A 319 -8.16 -0.53 7.27
CA SER A 319 -9.45 -0.01 7.76
C SER A 319 -10.52 -1.11 7.85
N MET A 320 -10.62 -2.00 6.85
CA MET A 320 -11.52 -3.15 6.91
C MET A 320 -11.17 -4.12 8.04
N SER A 321 -9.89 -4.42 8.21
CA SER A 321 -9.41 -5.30 9.29
C SER A 321 -9.66 -4.72 10.69
N TYR A 322 -9.82 -3.40 10.79
CA TYR A 322 -10.19 -2.70 12.02
C TYR A 322 -11.70 -2.43 12.13
N GLY A 323 -12.50 -2.92 11.19
CA GLY A 323 -13.96 -2.76 11.20
C GLY A 323 -14.42 -1.32 11.01
N LYS A 324 -13.72 -0.50 10.18
CA LYS A 324 -14.00 0.93 10.06
C LYS A 324 -14.68 1.28 8.74
N PRO A 325 -15.88 1.88 8.76
CA PRO A 325 -16.49 2.51 7.60
C PRO A 325 -15.63 3.64 7.04
N MET A 326 -15.74 3.93 5.73
CA MET A 326 -14.82 4.85 5.07
C MET A 326 -15.51 5.85 4.15
N ILE A 327 -15.02 7.11 4.15
CA ILE A 327 -15.22 8.07 3.05
C ILE A 327 -13.96 8.06 2.21
N LEU A 328 -14.10 7.75 0.93
CA LEU A 328 -12.99 7.55 0.01
C LEU A 328 -12.92 8.67 -1.03
N ILE A 329 -11.75 9.27 -1.15
CA ILE A 329 -11.47 10.35 -2.11
C ILE A 329 -10.36 9.86 -3.04
N PRO A 330 -10.69 9.04 -4.07
CA PRO A 330 -9.69 8.49 -4.97
C PRO A 330 -9.02 9.56 -5.81
N THR A 331 -7.73 9.41 -6.09
CA THR A 331 -6.99 10.27 -7.01
C THR A 331 -7.60 10.15 -8.43
N PRO A 332 -7.92 11.27 -9.10
CA PRO A 332 -8.47 11.25 -10.44
C PRO A 332 -7.58 10.46 -11.43
N SER A 333 -8.19 9.68 -12.29
CA SER A 333 -7.52 8.80 -13.27
C SER A 333 -6.63 7.70 -12.70
N HIS A 334 -6.58 7.51 -11.37
CA HIS A 334 -5.86 6.41 -10.75
C HIS A 334 -6.76 5.17 -10.70
N THR A 335 -6.66 4.31 -11.70
CA THR A 335 -7.59 3.19 -11.92
C THR A 335 -7.67 2.21 -10.76
N GLU A 336 -6.56 1.93 -10.08
CA GLU A 336 -6.56 1.08 -8.87
C GLU A 336 -7.40 1.73 -7.76
N GLN A 337 -7.15 3.00 -7.44
CA GLN A 337 -7.89 3.68 -6.36
C GLN A 337 -9.38 3.80 -6.67
N LEU A 338 -9.73 4.12 -7.92
CA LEU A 338 -11.13 4.16 -8.37
C LEU A 338 -11.80 2.79 -8.24
N SER A 339 -11.16 1.73 -8.73
CA SER A 339 -11.67 0.36 -8.63
C SER A 339 -11.90 -0.06 -7.18
N ASN A 340 -10.91 0.17 -6.32
CA ASN A 340 -10.98 -0.17 -4.90
C ASN A 340 -12.07 0.63 -4.17
N ALA A 341 -12.19 1.94 -4.46
CA ALA A 341 -13.20 2.80 -3.83
C ALA A 341 -14.63 2.35 -4.17
N TYR A 342 -14.91 2.14 -5.44
CA TYR A 342 -16.23 1.69 -5.87
C TYR A 342 -16.54 0.26 -5.39
N ARG A 343 -15.53 -0.59 -5.28
CA ARG A 343 -15.69 -1.93 -4.71
C ARG A 343 -16.17 -1.88 -3.25
N LEU A 344 -15.58 -1.02 -2.41
CA LEU A 344 -16.03 -0.84 -1.03
C LEU A 344 -17.40 -0.18 -0.92
N LYS A 345 -17.74 0.72 -1.84
CA LYS A 345 -19.08 1.28 -1.95
C LYS A 345 -20.11 0.20 -2.28
N GLU A 346 -19.83 -0.68 -3.24
CA GLU A 346 -20.67 -1.84 -3.56
C GLU A 346 -20.84 -2.80 -2.38
N MET A 347 -19.82 -2.96 -1.54
CA MET A 347 -19.91 -3.74 -0.31
C MET A 347 -20.78 -3.08 0.77
N GLY A 348 -21.17 -1.81 0.60
CA GLY A 348 -21.99 -1.07 1.56
C GLY A 348 -21.22 -0.56 2.78
N VAL A 349 -19.89 -0.42 2.69
CA VAL A 349 -19.01 -0.01 3.81
C VAL A 349 -18.29 1.31 3.57
N ALA A 350 -18.52 1.94 2.42
CA ALA A 350 -17.89 3.20 2.08
C ALA A 350 -18.78 4.10 1.23
N GLU A 351 -18.56 5.41 1.35
CA GLU A 351 -18.98 6.41 0.37
C GLU A 351 -17.78 6.95 -0.41
N VAL A 352 -18.04 7.31 -1.66
CA VAL A 352 -17.00 7.80 -2.59
C VAL A 352 -17.31 9.25 -2.95
N LEU A 353 -16.36 10.14 -2.68
CA LEU A 353 -16.37 11.52 -3.13
C LEU A 353 -15.30 11.72 -4.19
N GLU A 354 -15.68 12.08 -5.39
CA GLU A 354 -14.71 12.45 -6.42
C GLU A 354 -13.96 13.72 -6.02
N GLN A 355 -12.65 13.75 -6.21
CA GLN A 355 -11.76 14.80 -5.69
C GLN A 355 -12.22 16.22 -6.07
N HIS A 356 -12.81 16.41 -7.26
CA HIS A 356 -13.32 17.70 -7.72
C HIS A 356 -14.66 18.11 -7.10
N CYS A 357 -15.36 17.16 -6.47
CA CYS A 357 -16.63 17.39 -5.76
C CYS A 357 -16.43 17.62 -4.27
N VAL A 358 -15.20 17.57 -3.77
CA VAL A 358 -14.93 17.73 -2.34
C VAL A 358 -15.01 19.19 -1.94
N SER A 359 -16.06 19.54 -1.22
CA SER A 359 -16.26 20.83 -0.55
C SER A 359 -16.56 20.59 0.94
N ARG A 360 -16.64 21.65 1.72
CA ARG A 360 -17.07 21.58 3.11
C ARG A 360 -18.48 20.96 3.24
N GLU A 361 -19.39 21.39 2.40
CA GLU A 361 -20.81 20.97 2.41
C GLU A 361 -20.92 19.49 2.03
N THR A 362 -20.26 19.05 0.94
CA THR A 362 -20.33 17.66 0.46
C THR A 362 -19.66 16.71 1.45
N LEU A 363 -18.51 17.10 2.02
CA LEU A 363 -17.82 16.27 2.99
C LEU A 363 -18.60 16.15 4.30
N LEU A 364 -19.12 17.28 4.84
CA LEU A 364 -19.93 17.29 6.05
C LEU A 364 -21.22 16.49 5.88
N GLY A 365 -21.92 16.66 4.75
CA GLY A 365 -23.12 15.89 4.45
C GLY A 365 -22.86 14.39 4.39
N THR A 366 -21.71 13.98 3.80
CA THR A 366 -21.31 12.56 3.73
C THR A 366 -20.91 12.01 5.11
N ILE A 367 -20.23 12.81 5.94
CA ILE A 367 -19.87 12.44 7.33
C ILE A 367 -21.17 12.18 8.12
N ARG A 368 -22.12 13.12 8.09
CA ARG A 368 -23.42 12.99 8.79
C ARG A 368 -24.14 11.72 8.33
N LYS A 369 -24.31 11.54 7.02
CA LYS A 369 -24.94 10.36 6.44
C LYS A 369 -24.34 9.07 7.00
N MET A 370 -23.01 8.94 7.00
CA MET A 370 -22.35 7.69 7.40
C MET A 370 -22.34 7.46 8.91
N LEU A 371 -22.41 8.50 9.72
CA LEU A 371 -22.48 8.38 11.18
C LEU A 371 -23.90 8.17 11.70
N GLU A 372 -24.91 8.72 11.01
CA GLU A 372 -26.34 8.60 11.36
C GLU A 372 -26.97 7.32 10.81
N ASP A 373 -26.52 6.83 9.65
CA ASP A 373 -27.00 5.60 9.03
C ASP A 373 -26.19 4.38 9.53
N ASP A 374 -26.75 3.69 10.51
CA ASP A 374 -26.17 2.48 11.12
C ASP A 374 -25.88 1.34 10.12
N THR A 375 -26.41 1.38 8.90
CA THR A 375 -26.22 0.31 7.91
C THR A 375 -24.77 0.13 7.54
N TYR A 376 -24.00 1.22 7.41
CA TYR A 376 -22.55 1.15 7.13
C TYR A 376 -21.79 0.44 8.24
N ARG A 377 -22.06 0.78 9.49
CA ARG A 377 -21.42 0.18 10.66
C ARG A 377 -21.78 -1.30 10.79
N LYS A 378 -23.05 -1.64 10.73
CA LYS A 378 -23.54 -3.03 10.81
C LYS A 378 -22.95 -3.90 9.70
N ARG A 379 -22.92 -3.38 8.47
CA ARG A 379 -22.34 -4.09 7.33
C ARG A 379 -20.85 -4.30 7.50
N MET A 380 -20.11 -3.30 8.00
CA MET A 380 -18.70 -3.43 8.29
C MET A 380 -18.44 -4.45 9.41
N GLU A 381 -19.25 -4.50 10.46
CA GLU A 381 -19.16 -5.48 11.55
C GLU A 381 -19.40 -6.92 11.06
N GLU A 382 -20.34 -7.11 10.13
CA GLU A 382 -20.59 -8.41 9.48
C GLU A 382 -19.34 -8.88 8.72
N ILE A 383 -18.81 -8.04 7.84
CA ILE A 383 -17.61 -8.34 7.07
C ILE A 383 -16.40 -8.58 7.99
N HIS A 384 -16.22 -7.72 8.99
CA HIS A 384 -15.11 -7.82 9.94
C HIS A 384 -15.09 -9.17 10.67
N ARG A 385 -16.24 -9.68 11.11
CA ARG A 385 -16.34 -11.00 11.75
C ARG A 385 -15.83 -12.13 10.86
N GLU A 386 -16.04 -12.05 9.55
CA GLU A 386 -15.60 -13.08 8.61
C GLU A 386 -14.10 -12.98 8.28
N ILE A 387 -13.51 -11.76 8.33
CA ILE A 387 -12.12 -11.52 7.94
C ILE A 387 -11.15 -11.37 9.11
N SER A 388 -11.63 -11.28 10.36
CA SER A 388 -10.82 -10.96 11.56
C SER A 388 -9.72 -12.00 11.83
N ASN A 389 -9.93 -13.26 11.49
CA ASN A 389 -8.97 -14.34 11.70
C ASN A 389 -7.84 -14.40 10.65
N LEU A 390 -7.86 -13.53 9.63
CA LEU A 390 -6.85 -13.53 8.59
C LEU A 390 -5.56 -12.88 9.07
N ASN A 391 -4.46 -13.61 8.99
CA ASN A 391 -3.13 -13.11 9.36
C ASN A 391 -2.17 -13.20 8.17
N GLY A 392 -2.24 -12.21 7.30
CA GLY A 392 -1.38 -12.13 6.11
C GLY A 392 0.09 -11.93 6.46
N LEU A 393 0.40 -11.25 7.57
CA LEU A 393 1.76 -11.06 8.04
C LEU A 393 2.41 -12.40 8.39
N LYS A 394 1.75 -13.21 9.24
CA LYS A 394 2.24 -14.55 9.60
C LYS A 394 2.37 -15.44 8.36
N THR A 395 1.36 -15.45 7.50
CA THR A 395 1.37 -16.27 6.28
C THR A 395 2.51 -15.89 5.33
N ALA A 396 2.82 -14.59 5.19
CA ALA A 396 3.94 -14.12 4.39
C ALA A 396 5.28 -14.56 4.97
N VAL A 397 5.49 -14.36 6.28
CA VAL A 397 6.70 -14.76 6.99
C VAL A 397 6.94 -16.26 6.87
N ASP A 398 5.95 -17.08 7.18
CA ASP A 398 6.06 -18.56 7.10
C ASP A 398 6.35 -19.04 5.66
N THR A 399 5.76 -18.38 4.65
CA THR A 399 6.01 -18.71 3.25
C THR A 399 7.45 -18.36 2.83
N ILE A 400 7.95 -17.20 3.27
CA ILE A 400 9.32 -16.75 2.96
C ILE A 400 10.36 -17.69 3.58
N ILE A 401 10.19 -18.03 4.86
CA ILE A 401 11.08 -18.99 5.55
C ILE A 401 11.08 -20.33 4.83
N LYS A 402 9.91 -20.88 4.55
CA LYS A 402 9.77 -22.17 3.85
C LYS A 402 10.50 -22.20 2.50
N VAL A 403 10.43 -21.11 1.73
CA VAL A 403 11.09 -21.01 0.43
C VAL A 403 12.60 -20.85 0.58
N ALA A 404 13.05 -20.08 1.59
CA ALA A 404 14.45 -19.88 1.87
C ALA A 404 15.16 -21.16 2.37
N GLU A 405 14.46 -22.00 3.15
CA GLU A 405 14.99 -23.26 3.71
C GLU A 405 14.92 -24.45 2.74
N ALA A 406 14.15 -24.33 1.64
CA ALA A 406 13.99 -25.43 0.68
C ALA A 406 15.16 -25.58 -0.30
N ASN A 407 16.17 -24.72 -0.22
CA ASN A 407 17.41 -24.74 -1.00
C ASN A 407 18.64 -24.83 -0.11
#